data_646957fd4962ef7c2834011c6f45b07a
#
_entry.id   646957fd4962ef7c2834011c6f45b07a
#
_cell.length_a   1.000
_cell.length_b   1.000
_cell.length_c   1.000
_cell.angle_alpha   90.00
_cell.angle_beta   90.00
_cell.angle_gamma   90.00
#
_symmetry.space_group_name_H-M   'P 1'
#
loop_
_entity.id
_entity.type
_entity.pdbx_description
1 polymer ?
#
loop_
_entity_poly.entity_id
_entity_poly.type
_entity_poly.pdbx_seq_one_letter_code
_entity_poly.pdbx_strand_id
1 'polypeptide(L)'
;MIIGYEKLLDTVLEKINKEICLKTLICDHICYRVETELRYQKLKNELALTCELVTESEISGRLISIFKLPNPILYRGLRVDCLELPAPKKDSFYKEGWEHAEFVIEDLKQFIKDHPHIDFNHKAMDRDINPELGYRVSNE
;
A
#
# COMPACT_ATOMS: atom_id res chain seq x y z
N MET A 1 -14.32 0.14 8.85
CA MET A 1 -13.53 0.11 10.07
C MET A 1 -12.12 -0.41 9.81
N ILE A 2 -11.14 0.22 10.42
CA ILE A 2 -9.71 -0.05 10.15
C ILE A 2 -9.20 -1.06 11.17
N ILE A 3 -9.35 -2.34 10.86
CA ILE A 3 -8.93 -3.46 11.70
C ILE A 3 -8.24 -4.52 10.87
N GLY A 4 -7.48 -5.39 11.52
CA GLY A 4 -6.88 -6.57 10.88
C GLY A 4 -5.62 -6.29 10.06
N TYR A 5 -5.06 -5.08 10.13
CA TYR A 5 -3.85 -4.71 9.39
C TYR A 5 -2.57 -5.35 9.95
N GLU A 6 -2.64 -5.86 11.17
CA GLU A 6 -1.46 -6.37 11.89
C GLU A 6 -0.77 -7.51 11.16
N LYS A 7 -1.55 -8.43 10.57
CA LYS A 7 -0.99 -9.55 9.81
C LYS A 7 -0.18 -9.08 8.61
N LEU A 8 -0.71 -8.09 7.88
CA LEU A 8 0.01 -7.49 6.75
C LEU A 8 1.32 -6.86 7.22
N LEU A 9 1.26 -6.02 8.26
CA LEU A 9 2.43 -5.32 8.75
C LEU A 9 3.46 -6.27 9.36
N ASP A 10 3.04 -7.31 10.06
CA ASP A 10 3.95 -8.33 10.57
C ASP A 10 4.68 -9.04 9.43
N THR A 11 3.95 -9.47 8.40
CA THR A 11 4.53 -10.15 7.24
C THR A 11 5.56 -9.26 6.53
N VAL A 12 5.21 -8.00 6.32
CA VAL A 12 6.08 -7.02 5.66
C VAL A 12 7.34 -6.76 6.49
N LEU A 13 7.17 -6.49 7.78
CA LEU A 13 8.29 -6.18 8.68
C LEU A 13 9.26 -7.36 8.84
N GLU A 14 8.75 -8.57 8.97
CA GLU A 14 9.59 -9.76 9.08
C GLU A 14 10.48 -9.93 7.84
N LYS A 15 9.91 -9.73 6.66
CA LYS A 15 10.65 -9.83 5.41
C LYS A 15 11.67 -8.70 5.26
N ILE A 16 11.27 -7.46 5.54
CA ILE A 16 12.14 -6.28 5.46
C ILE A 16 13.33 -6.42 6.41
N ASN A 17 13.10 -6.83 7.65
CA ASN A 17 14.16 -6.97 8.64
C ASN A 17 15.21 -8.02 8.26
N LYS A 18 14.83 -9.02 7.46
CA LYS A 18 15.76 -10.06 6.99
C LYS A 18 16.60 -9.64 5.81
N GLU A 19 16.03 -8.86 4.89
CA GLU A 19 16.61 -8.64 3.57
C GLU A 19 16.95 -7.20 3.27
N ILE A 20 16.30 -6.25 3.92
CA ILE A 20 16.43 -4.83 3.61
C ILE A 20 17.00 -4.09 4.80
N CYS A 21 18.12 -3.39 4.56
CA CYS A 21 18.75 -2.54 5.56
C CYS A 21 18.25 -1.10 5.36
N LEU A 22 17.21 -0.71 6.11
CA LEU A 22 16.71 0.66 6.12
C LEU A 22 16.87 1.23 7.52
N LYS A 23 17.50 2.39 7.60
CA LYS A 23 17.68 3.09 8.88
C LYS A 23 16.39 3.70 9.38
N THR A 24 15.52 4.14 8.44
CA THR A 24 14.21 4.67 8.74
C THR A 24 13.22 4.17 7.69
N LEU A 25 12.07 3.67 8.16
CA LEU A 25 10.98 3.22 7.30
C LEU A 25 9.81 4.18 7.44
N ILE A 26 9.50 4.86 6.35
CA ILE A 26 8.31 5.71 6.25
C ILE A 26 7.30 4.95 5.40
N CYS A 27 6.20 4.52 6.01
CA CYS A 27 5.11 3.88 5.30
C CYS A 27 4.14 4.96 4.81
N ASP A 28 4.07 5.12 3.50
CA ASP A 28 3.18 6.12 2.89
C ASP A 28 1.72 5.75 3.10
N HIS A 29 1.36 4.52 2.78
CA HIS A 29 0.01 4.01 2.96
C HIS A 29 -0.02 2.48 3.00
N ILE A 30 -1.14 1.96 3.46
CA ILE A 30 -1.51 0.55 3.31
C ILE A 30 -2.76 0.46 2.45
N CYS A 31 -2.86 -0.59 1.65
CA CYS A 31 -3.92 -0.76 0.66
C CYS A 31 -4.90 -1.85 1.09
N TYR A 32 -6.18 -1.51 1.04
CA TYR A 32 -7.28 -2.43 1.28
C TYR A 32 -8.03 -2.69 -0.02
N ARG A 33 -8.09 -3.94 -0.47
CA ARG A 33 -8.79 -4.35 -1.70
C ARG A 33 -10.21 -4.77 -1.41
N VAL A 34 -11.10 -4.45 -2.35
CA VAL A 34 -12.50 -4.89 -2.34
C VAL A 34 -12.85 -5.65 -3.61
N GLU A 35 -13.87 -6.50 -3.54
CA GLU A 35 -14.24 -7.37 -4.65
C GLU A 35 -15.14 -6.70 -5.69
N THR A 36 -16.00 -5.76 -5.24
CA THR A 36 -17.02 -5.16 -6.10
C THR A 36 -17.04 -3.64 -6.01
N GLU A 37 -17.55 -3.00 -7.05
CA GLU A 37 -17.78 -1.56 -7.08
C GLU A 37 -18.75 -1.13 -5.96
N LEU A 38 -19.78 -1.93 -5.71
CA LEU A 38 -20.73 -1.65 -4.64
C LEU A 38 -20.05 -1.64 -3.28
N ARG A 39 -19.15 -2.59 -3.04
CA ARG A 39 -18.38 -2.66 -1.79
C ARG A 39 -17.43 -1.47 -1.68
N TYR A 40 -16.82 -1.04 -2.78
CA TYR A 40 -15.98 0.17 -2.83
C TYR A 40 -16.76 1.40 -2.36
N GLN A 41 -17.93 1.63 -2.94
CA GLN A 41 -18.75 2.80 -2.58
C GLN A 41 -19.19 2.76 -1.12
N LYS A 42 -19.60 1.58 -0.63
CA LYS A 42 -20.01 1.41 0.74
C LYS A 42 -18.89 1.70 1.73
N LEU A 43 -17.72 1.09 1.52
CA LEU A 43 -16.57 1.27 2.40
C LEU A 43 -16.02 2.70 2.32
N LYS A 44 -15.99 3.29 1.14
CA LYS A 44 -15.61 4.70 0.96
C LYS A 44 -16.49 5.61 1.81
N ASN A 45 -17.81 5.41 1.77
CA ASN A 45 -18.75 6.21 2.58
C ASN A 45 -18.54 6.01 4.07
N GLU A 46 -18.28 4.77 4.51
CA GLU A 46 -17.99 4.47 5.91
C GLU A 46 -16.71 5.17 6.37
N LEU A 47 -15.64 5.08 5.59
CA LEU A 47 -14.36 5.72 5.91
C LEU A 47 -14.49 7.24 5.95
N ALA A 48 -15.28 7.83 5.06
CA ALA A 48 -15.49 9.27 5.04
C ALA A 48 -16.14 9.84 6.29
N LEU A 49 -16.76 9.00 7.12
CA LEU A 49 -17.35 9.43 8.38
C LEU A 49 -16.29 9.76 9.45
N THR A 50 -15.13 9.12 9.38
CA THR A 50 -14.08 9.27 10.40
C THR A 50 -12.72 9.68 9.83
N CYS A 51 -12.48 9.46 8.54
CA CYS A 51 -11.23 9.78 7.87
C CYS A 51 -11.42 10.91 6.86
N GLU A 52 -10.35 11.65 6.61
CA GLU A 52 -10.34 12.68 5.58
C GLU A 52 -10.06 12.06 4.22
N LEU A 53 -10.96 12.26 3.25
CA LEU A 53 -10.70 11.90 1.86
C LEU A 53 -9.73 12.92 1.26
N VAL A 54 -8.49 12.50 1.04
CA VAL A 54 -7.44 13.36 0.50
C VAL A 54 -7.57 13.49 -1.01
N THR A 55 -7.71 12.36 -1.70
CA THR A 55 -7.90 12.33 -3.16
C THR A 55 -8.77 11.16 -3.56
N GLU A 56 -9.48 11.34 -4.68
CA GLU A 56 -10.07 10.26 -5.44
C GLU A 56 -9.69 10.48 -6.89
N SER A 57 -8.89 9.60 -7.46
CA SER A 57 -8.35 9.74 -8.81
C SER A 57 -8.62 8.50 -9.64
N GLU A 58 -8.85 8.70 -10.93
CA GLU A 58 -8.94 7.58 -11.87
C GLU A 58 -7.54 7.18 -12.33
N ILE A 59 -7.15 5.94 -12.00
CA ILE A 59 -5.84 5.38 -12.34
C ILE A 59 -6.06 3.99 -12.95
N SER A 60 -5.53 3.79 -14.16
CA SER A 60 -5.66 2.50 -14.87
C SER A 60 -7.11 2.03 -14.99
N GLY A 61 -8.02 2.97 -15.28
CA GLY A 61 -9.43 2.67 -15.56
C GLY A 61 -10.32 2.45 -14.34
N ARG A 62 -9.84 2.76 -13.14
CA ARG A 62 -10.65 2.66 -11.93
C ARG A 62 -10.39 3.82 -10.98
N LEU A 63 -11.31 4.06 -10.06
CA LEU A 63 -11.13 5.05 -9.01
C LEU A 63 -10.26 4.48 -7.89
N ILE A 64 -9.37 5.32 -7.38
CA ILE A 64 -8.56 5.02 -6.20
C ILE A 64 -8.73 6.17 -5.23
N SER A 65 -9.21 5.87 -4.02
CA SER A 65 -9.36 6.83 -2.94
C SER A 65 -8.20 6.73 -1.96
N ILE A 66 -7.69 7.87 -1.52
CA ILE A 66 -6.70 7.96 -0.45
C ILE A 66 -7.34 8.68 0.73
N PHE A 67 -7.32 8.03 1.89
CA PHE A 67 -7.84 8.58 3.14
C PHE A 67 -6.73 8.83 4.12
N LYS A 68 -6.77 9.99 4.79
CA LYS A 68 -5.91 10.27 5.93
C LYS A 68 -6.63 9.83 7.21
N LEU A 69 -5.92 9.04 8.02
CA LEU A 69 -6.44 8.56 9.29
C LEU A 69 -6.53 9.69 10.31
N PRO A 70 -7.60 9.72 11.16
CA PRO A 70 -7.70 10.71 12.25
C PRO A 70 -6.58 10.54 13.27
N ASN A 71 -6.17 9.30 13.50
CA ASN A 71 -5.00 8.97 14.30
C ASN A 71 -4.15 8.00 13.49
N PRO A 72 -2.83 8.24 13.37
CA PRO A 72 -1.97 7.33 12.64
C PRO A 72 -1.93 5.96 13.31
N ILE A 73 -1.76 4.92 12.50
CA ILE A 73 -1.46 3.60 13.01
C ILE A 73 -0.01 3.61 13.46
N LEU A 74 0.22 3.28 14.73
CA LEU A 74 1.55 3.08 15.28
C LEU A 74 1.70 1.59 15.61
N TYR A 75 2.55 0.90 14.85
CA TYR A 75 2.69 -0.55 15.00
C TYR A 75 4.13 -0.99 14.81
N ARG A 76 4.74 -1.56 15.85
CA ARG A 76 6.12 -2.09 15.81
C ARG A 76 7.14 -1.11 15.23
N GLY A 77 7.03 0.17 15.58
CA GLY A 77 7.92 1.22 15.08
C GLY A 77 7.51 1.83 13.74
N LEU A 78 6.50 1.30 13.07
CA LEU A 78 5.93 1.91 11.87
C LEU A 78 4.87 2.94 12.23
N ARG A 79 4.84 4.00 11.43
CA ARG A 79 3.75 4.98 11.44
C ARG A 79 3.08 4.96 10.08
N VAL A 80 1.77 4.75 10.06
CA VAL A 80 0.96 4.75 8.84
C VAL A 80 -0.10 5.84 8.97
N ASP A 81 -0.03 6.85 8.12
CA ASP A 81 -0.95 7.99 8.16
C ASP A 81 -2.12 7.84 7.20
N CYS A 82 -1.99 7.07 6.13
CA CYS A 82 -2.96 6.99 5.05
C CYS A 82 -3.37 5.57 4.69
N LEU A 83 -4.60 5.46 4.19
CA LEU A 83 -5.14 4.24 3.59
C LEU A 83 -5.42 4.46 2.12
N GLU A 84 -5.09 3.48 1.30
CA GLU A 84 -5.49 3.44 -0.10
C GLU A 84 -6.64 2.45 -0.26
N LEU A 85 -7.70 2.91 -0.92
CA LEU A 85 -8.87 2.10 -1.25
C LEU A 85 -9.11 2.17 -2.75
N PRO A 86 -8.65 1.20 -3.53
CA PRO A 86 -8.95 1.14 -4.96
C PRO A 86 -10.28 0.43 -5.22
N ALA A 87 -11.02 0.94 -6.21
CA ALA A 87 -12.12 0.18 -6.79
C ALA A 87 -11.54 -0.99 -7.59
N PRO A 88 -12.28 -2.10 -7.77
CA PRO A 88 -11.79 -3.21 -8.57
C PRO A 88 -11.67 -2.83 -10.04
N LYS A 89 -10.64 -3.34 -10.71
CA LYS A 89 -10.53 -3.23 -12.17
C LYS A 89 -11.60 -4.09 -12.82
N LYS A 90 -12.13 -3.61 -13.94
CA LYS A 90 -13.06 -4.38 -14.76
C LYS A 90 -12.40 -5.70 -15.18
N ASP A 91 -13.15 -6.77 -15.11
CA ASP A 91 -12.72 -8.12 -15.50
C ASP A 91 -11.55 -8.68 -14.68
N SER A 92 -11.23 -8.06 -13.53
CA SER A 92 -10.27 -8.59 -12.58
C SER A 92 -10.95 -9.00 -11.29
N PHE A 93 -10.50 -10.10 -10.71
CA PHE A 93 -11.01 -10.60 -9.45
C PHE A 93 -10.03 -10.28 -8.32
N TYR A 94 -10.54 -9.70 -7.23
CA TYR A 94 -9.78 -9.43 -6.02
C TYR A 94 -10.49 -10.01 -4.82
N LYS A 95 -9.73 -10.68 -3.96
CA LYS A 95 -10.23 -11.10 -2.65
C LYS A 95 -10.19 -9.88 -1.72
N GLU A 96 -11.27 -9.65 -0.99
CA GLU A 96 -11.31 -8.54 -0.04
C GLU A 96 -10.29 -8.72 1.09
N GLY A 97 -9.57 -7.66 1.41
CA GLY A 97 -8.61 -7.66 2.52
C GLY A 97 -7.45 -6.70 2.31
N TRP A 98 -6.60 -6.62 3.32
CA TRP A 98 -5.34 -5.89 3.27
C TRP A 98 -4.40 -6.57 2.27
N GLU A 99 -3.85 -5.79 1.33
CA GLU A 99 -3.07 -6.35 0.23
C GLU A 99 -1.58 -5.99 0.30
N HIS A 100 -1.27 -4.71 0.41
CA HIS A 100 0.12 -4.26 0.39
C HIS A 100 0.34 -3.00 1.21
N ALA A 101 1.61 -2.75 1.52
CA ALA A 101 2.08 -1.50 2.09
C ALA A 101 3.04 -0.85 1.12
N GLU A 102 3.06 0.48 1.08
CA GLU A 102 3.97 1.25 0.24
C GLU A 102 4.85 2.14 1.11
N PHE A 103 6.16 2.08 0.86
CA PHE A 103 7.16 2.82 1.61
C PHE A 103 7.83 3.86 0.73
N VAL A 104 8.27 4.94 1.35
CA VAL A 104 9.00 6.01 0.66
C VAL A 104 10.49 5.68 0.62
N ILE A 105 11.05 5.67 -0.58
CA ILE A 105 12.49 5.48 -0.83
C ILE A 105 12.98 6.69 -1.63
N GLU A 106 14.01 7.38 -1.12
CA GLU A 106 14.52 8.60 -1.76
C GLU A 106 15.14 8.35 -3.13
N ASP A 107 15.93 7.28 -3.26
CA ASP A 107 16.65 6.96 -4.50
C ASP A 107 16.47 5.48 -4.81
N LEU A 108 15.52 5.17 -5.70
CA LEU A 108 15.20 3.79 -6.07
C LEU A 108 16.36 3.09 -6.77
N LYS A 109 17.12 3.81 -7.61
CA LYS A 109 18.26 3.21 -8.33
C LYS A 109 19.36 2.82 -7.36
N GLN A 110 19.66 3.69 -6.40
CA GLN A 110 20.65 3.37 -5.37
C GLN A 110 20.17 2.24 -4.47
N PHE A 111 18.88 2.23 -4.14
CA PHE A 111 18.28 1.17 -3.34
C PHE A 111 18.45 -0.20 -4.00
N ILE A 112 18.24 -0.28 -5.31
CA ILE A 112 18.45 -1.51 -6.09
C ILE A 112 19.92 -1.97 -6.02
N LYS A 113 20.85 -1.04 -6.16
CA LYS A 113 22.30 -1.35 -6.09
C LYS A 113 22.70 -1.83 -4.71
N ASP A 114 22.09 -1.30 -3.66
CA ASP A 114 22.37 -1.69 -2.29
C ASP A 114 21.77 -3.05 -1.92
N HIS A 115 20.85 -3.55 -2.75
CA HIS A 115 20.17 -4.82 -2.53
C HIS A 115 20.24 -5.74 -3.75
N PRO A 116 21.48 -6.10 -4.21
CA PRO A 116 21.66 -6.89 -5.45
C PRO A 116 21.11 -8.32 -5.34
N HIS A 117 20.89 -8.82 -4.13
CA HIS A 117 20.38 -10.16 -3.86
C HIS A 117 18.85 -10.26 -3.95
N ILE A 118 18.15 -9.13 -4.12
CA ILE A 118 16.70 -9.09 -4.18
C ILE A 118 16.24 -8.91 -5.62
N ASP A 119 15.34 -9.76 -6.06
CA ASP A 119 14.71 -9.68 -7.37
C ASP A 119 13.45 -8.82 -7.29
N PHE A 120 13.62 -7.51 -7.46
CA PHE A 120 12.51 -6.57 -7.46
C PHE A 120 11.73 -6.62 -8.76
N ASN A 121 10.43 -6.35 -8.69
CA ASN A 121 9.61 -6.11 -9.87
C ASN A 121 9.80 -4.65 -10.32
N HIS A 122 10.34 -4.47 -11.54
CA HIS A 122 10.65 -3.17 -12.12
C HIS A 122 9.54 -2.61 -13.02
N LYS A 123 8.39 -3.26 -13.11
CA LYS A 123 7.32 -2.92 -14.05
C LYS A 123 6.87 -1.46 -13.96
N ALA A 124 6.85 -0.90 -12.76
CA ALA A 124 6.42 0.48 -12.51
C ALA A 124 7.57 1.47 -12.33
N MET A 125 8.82 1.03 -12.55
CA MET A 125 10.02 1.85 -12.33
C MET A 125 10.16 3.00 -13.34
N ASP A 126 9.68 2.82 -14.55
CA ASP A 126 9.82 3.78 -15.66
C ASP A 126 8.69 4.83 -15.71
N ARG A 127 7.85 4.86 -14.70
CA ARG A 127 6.79 5.89 -14.62
C ARG A 127 7.40 7.27 -14.40
N ASP A 128 6.91 8.28 -15.13
CA ASP A 128 7.33 9.66 -14.94
C ASP A 128 6.86 10.23 -13.60
N ILE A 129 5.70 9.76 -13.13
CA ILE A 129 5.11 10.15 -11.85
C ILE A 129 5.02 8.91 -10.97
N ASN A 130 5.54 9.02 -9.74
CA ASN A 130 5.52 7.94 -8.74
C ASN A 130 6.10 6.62 -9.27
N PRO A 131 7.39 6.58 -9.66
CA PRO A 131 8.02 5.31 -9.98
C PRO A 131 8.04 4.39 -8.76
N GLU A 132 7.82 3.10 -8.99
CA GLU A 132 7.70 2.10 -7.92
C GLU A 132 8.52 0.86 -8.20
N LEU A 133 8.98 0.22 -7.11
CA LEU A 133 9.55 -1.13 -7.13
C LEU A 133 8.60 -2.08 -6.43
N GLY A 134 8.32 -3.21 -7.06
CA GLY A 134 7.59 -4.29 -6.42
C GLY A 134 8.51 -5.21 -5.64
N TYR A 135 8.07 -5.60 -4.44
CA TYR A 135 8.78 -6.52 -3.57
C TYR A 135 7.79 -7.50 -2.96
N ARG A 136 7.91 -8.77 -3.32
CA ARG A 136 6.97 -9.80 -2.86
C ARG A 136 7.40 -10.33 -1.49
N VAL A 137 6.50 -10.23 -0.52
CA VAL A 137 6.74 -10.67 0.86
C VAL A 137 6.04 -12.00 1.20
N SER A 138 5.05 -12.41 0.40
CA SER A 138 4.35 -13.67 0.57
C SER A 138 4.03 -14.30 -0.79
N ASN A 139 3.69 -15.60 -0.79
CA ASN A 139 3.30 -16.34 -2.00
C ASN A 139 1.77 -16.34 -2.24
N GLU A 140 1.03 -15.59 -1.45
CA GLU A 140 -0.43 -15.47 -1.56
C GLU A 140 -0.86 -14.45 -2.59
#